data_f8137b8dca3ccff43e3bbc7ace4baf3d
#
_entry.id   f8137b8dca3ccff43e3bbc7ace4baf3d
#
_cell.length_a   1.000
_cell.length_b   1.000
_cell.length_c   1.000
_cell.angle_alpha   90.00
_cell.angle_beta   90.00
_cell.angle_gamma   90.00
#
_symmetry.space_group_name_H-M   'P 1'
#
loop_
_entity.id
_entity.type
_entity.pdbx_description
1 polymer ?
#
loop_
_entity_poly.entity_id
_entity_poly.type
_entity_poly.pdbx_seq_one_letter_code
_entity_poly.pdbx_strand_id
1 'polypeptide(L)'
;MSFRLILASASLIALAACQAPAPEQPPEAAALQPVLTAAQIEAGVPRPTLRPATPPAEGAPPAAHAPDAGMVRLQILLDRSRFSPGVIDGLGGENTRQALAAWRQANGLGESGDADAALVQALAAADTAPVMTQYTLTAADLAGPFSPPAGADLAATARAGTNFTSALERLAERFHVTEALLQGLNPGVDFRRAGQVLVVPAVNDAPLAGVARIVIDKTERSARAFDEAGTLLAFYPATIGSSERPAPSGTVTVVGVAPEPDYTYDPERVSYDRGDERIVVPAGPNNPVGTVWIDLSRDTYGIHGSPDPSKIGKTASNGCVRLTNWDAEQLAAGVKPGVVVQFI
;
A
#
# COMPACT_ATOMS: atom_id res chain seq x y z
N MET A 1 -39.52 -104.45 13.83
CA MET A 1 -38.16 -103.87 13.93
C MET A 1 -38.27 -102.44 13.47
N SER A 2 -38.37 -101.53 14.45
CA SER A 2 -38.61 -100.09 14.19
C SER A 2 -37.33 -99.32 14.44
N PHE A 3 -36.78 -98.73 13.39
CA PHE A 3 -35.62 -97.78 13.53
C PHE A 3 -36.14 -96.38 13.87
N ARG A 4 -35.70 -95.86 15.03
CA ARG A 4 -35.92 -94.48 15.38
C ARG A 4 -34.74 -93.61 14.87
N LEU A 5 -35.11 -92.61 14.07
CA LEU A 5 -34.21 -91.59 13.58
C LEU A 5 -34.09 -90.51 14.63
N ILE A 6 -32.85 -90.21 15.10
CA ILE A 6 -32.53 -89.14 16.01
C ILE A 6 -32.12 -87.93 15.18
N LEU A 7 -32.88 -86.85 15.22
CA LEU A 7 -32.50 -85.56 14.66
C LEU A 7 -31.61 -84.82 15.67
N ALA A 8 -30.40 -84.53 15.26
CA ALA A 8 -29.49 -83.67 16.00
C ALA A 8 -29.71 -82.20 15.52
N SER A 9 -30.20 -81.33 16.43
CA SER A 9 -30.35 -79.89 16.16
C SER A 9 -29.01 -79.20 16.38
N ALA A 10 -28.44 -78.66 15.33
CA ALA A 10 -27.24 -77.82 15.39
C ALA A 10 -27.67 -76.36 15.66
N SER A 11 -27.38 -75.85 16.84
CA SER A 11 -27.55 -74.42 17.16
C SER A 11 -26.42 -73.57 16.59
N LEU A 12 -26.73 -72.74 15.62
CA LEU A 12 -25.83 -71.68 15.15
C LEU A 12 -25.75 -70.53 16.15
N ILE A 13 -24.63 -70.36 16.82
CA ILE A 13 -24.34 -69.18 17.63
C ILE A 13 -23.84 -68.09 16.69
N ALA A 14 -24.68 -67.05 16.43
CA ALA A 14 -24.25 -65.85 15.72
C ALA A 14 -23.34 -64.99 16.61
N LEU A 15 -22.05 -64.93 16.30
CA LEU A 15 -21.13 -63.93 16.89
C LEU A 15 -21.50 -62.55 16.31
N ALA A 16 -22.12 -61.68 17.10
CA ALA A 16 -22.24 -60.27 16.78
C ALA A 16 -20.85 -59.63 17.00
N ALA A 17 -20.16 -59.35 15.89
CA ALA A 17 -18.97 -58.54 15.88
C ALA A 17 -19.36 -57.08 16.18
N CYS A 18 -19.02 -56.58 17.39
CA CYS A 18 -19.06 -55.15 17.71
C CYS A 18 -18.05 -54.44 16.79
N GLN A 19 -18.54 -53.85 15.69
CA GLN A 19 -17.74 -52.90 14.93
C GLN A 19 -17.59 -51.64 15.79
N ALA A 20 -16.33 -51.27 16.11
CA ALA A 20 -16.03 -49.99 16.70
C ALA A 20 -16.46 -48.90 15.75
N PRO A 21 -17.05 -47.77 16.21
CA PRO A 21 -17.37 -46.65 15.35
C PRO A 21 -16.08 -46.14 14.69
N ALA A 22 -16.17 -45.87 13.38
CA ALA A 22 -15.06 -45.25 12.65
C ALA A 22 -14.67 -43.94 13.36
N PRO A 23 -13.36 -43.63 13.44
CA PRO A 23 -12.96 -42.37 14.03
C PRO A 23 -13.64 -41.22 13.29
N GLU A 24 -14.36 -40.41 14.04
CA GLU A 24 -14.99 -39.17 13.55
C GLU A 24 -13.88 -38.30 12.95
N GLN A 25 -13.95 -38.04 11.66
CA GLN A 25 -13.02 -37.10 11.02
C GLN A 25 -13.20 -35.74 11.68
N PRO A 26 -12.08 -35.09 12.10
CA PRO A 26 -12.19 -33.73 12.64
C PRO A 26 -12.94 -32.88 11.61
N PRO A 27 -13.84 -31.98 12.06
CA PRO A 27 -14.54 -31.10 11.14
C PRO A 27 -13.51 -30.38 10.29
N GLU A 28 -13.65 -30.50 8.97
CA GLU A 28 -12.82 -29.77 8.01
C GLU A 28 -12.92 -28.31 8.37
N ALA A 29 -11.81 -27.71 8.78
CA ALA A 29 -11.78 -26.31 9.20
C ALA A 29 -12.39 -25.48 8.05
N ALA A 30 -13.54 -24.85 8.28
CA ALA A 30 -14.21 -24.03 7.29
C ALA A 30 -13.18 -23.05 6.72
N ALA A 31 -12.90 -23.16 5.41
CA ALA A 31 -11.95 -22.29 4.74
C ALA A 31 -12.38 -20.84 4.96
N LEU A 32 -11.48 -20.02 5.51
CA LEU A 32 -11.74 -18.61 5.71
C LEU A 32 -12.05 -17.97 4.35
N GLN A 33 -13.18 -17.27 4.26
CA GLN A 33 -13.57 -16.60 3.04
C GLN A 33 -12.84 -15.26 2.92
N PRO A 34 -12.35 -14.88 1.73
CA PRO A 34 -11.72 -13.59 1.52
C PRO A 34 -12.73 -12.45 1.75
N VAL A 35 -12.25 -11.32 2.25
CA VAL A 35 -13.06 -10.09 2.41
C VAL A 35 -13.60 -9.65 1.04
N LEU A 36 -12.77 -9.76 0.00
CA LEU A 36 -13.09 -9.54 -1.41
C LEU A 36 -12.40 -10.60 -2.26
N THR A 37 -13.07 -11.07 -3.32
CA THR A 37 -12.46 -11.95 -4.31
C THR A 37 -11.90 -11.15 -5.49
N ALA A 38 -10.93 -11.71 -6.22
CA ALA A 38 -10.43 -11.11 -7.46
C ALA A 38 -11.57 -10.83 -8.46
N ALA A 39 -12.49 -11.77 -8.62
CA ALA A 39 -13.63 -11.62 -9.53
C ALA A 39 -14.56 -10.45 -9.13
N GLN A 40 -14.78 -10.22 -7.83
CA GLN A 40 -15.54 -9.07 -7.35
C GLN A 40 -14.82 -7.75 -7.65
N ILE A 41 -13.49 -7.72 -7.52
CA ILE A 41 -12.68 -6.54 -7.82
C ILE A 41 -12.67 -6.28 -9.33
N GLU A 42 -12.45 -7.29 -10.15
CA GLU A 42 -12.45 -7.17 -11.63
C GLU A 42 -13.79 -6.65 -12.18
N ALA A 43 -14.90 -7.05 -11.59
CA ALA A 43 -16.24 -6.60 -11.96
C ALA A 43 -16.69 -5.34 -11.19
N GLY A 44 -15.89 -4.86 -10.24
CA GLY A 44 -16.27 -3.82 -9.31
C GLY A 44 -16.53 -2.47 -10.00
N VAL A 45 -17.60 -1.80 -9.59
CA VAL A 45 -17.90 -0.42 -9.92
C VAL A 45 -17.94 0.35 -8.60
N PRO A 46 -17.18 1.45 -8.46
CA PRO A 46 -17.20 2.23 -7.23
C PRO A 46 -18.61 2.74 -6.93
N ARG A 47 -18.97 2.73 -5.68
CA ARG A 47 -20.21 3.38 -5.26
C ARG A 47 -20.05 4.88 -5.36
N PRO A 48 -21.09 5.65 -5.77
CA PRO A 48 -20.97 7.09 -6.04
C PRO A 48 -20.60 7.95 -4.83
N THR A 49 -20.51 7.40 -3.65
CA THR A 49 -20.25 8.11 -2.41
C THR A 49 -18.78 8.12 -2.02
N LEU A 50 -17.98 8.92 -2.74
CA LEU A 50 -16.77 9.54 -2.17
C LEU A 50 -17.16 10.68 -1.20
N ARG A 51 -18.26 10.52 -0.49
CA ARG A 51 -18.65 11.50 0.52
C ARG A 51 -17.62 11.48 1.64
N PRO A 52 -17.13 12.65 2.09
CA PRO A 52 -16.40 12.70 3.35
C PRO A 52 -17.27 12.00 4.38
N ALA A 53 -16.74 10.97 5.03
CA ALA A 53 -17.44 10.39 6.16
C ALA A 53 -17.74 11.55 7.12
N THR A 54 -18.99 11.72 7.49
CA THR A 54 -19.36 12.64 8.59
C THR A 54 -18.40 12.31 9.74
N PRO A 55 -17.68 13.29 10.28
CA PRO A 55 -16.75 13.02 11.37
C PRO A 55 -17.50 12.19 12.41
N PRO A 56 -16.93 11.08 12.89
CA PRO A 56 -17.57 10.31 13.95
C PRO A 56 -17.82 11.24 15.12
N ALA A 57 -18.95 11.04 15.81
CA ALA A 57 -19.22 11.78 17.03
C ALA A 57 -18.03 11.64 17.97
N GLU A 58 -17.66 12.73 18.64
CA GLU A 58 -16.50 12.79 19.52
C GLU A 58 -16.55 11.62 20.52
N GLY A 59 -15.54 10.73 20.49
CA GLY A 59 -15.48 9.55 21.34
C GLY A 59 -16.03 8.25 20.74
N ALA A 60 -16.60 8.24 19.53
CA ALA A 60 -16.97 7.00 18.86
C ALA A 60 -15.73 6.34 18.25
N PRO A 61 -15.51 5.02 18.39
CA PRO A 61 -14.47 4.33 17.66
C PRO A 61 -14.72 4.51 16.16
N PRO A 62 -13.65 4.70 15.34
CA PRO A 62 -13.81 4.81 13.91
C PRO A 62 -14.54 3.55 13.41
N ALA A 63 -15.66 3.74 12.71
CA ALA A 63 -16.34 2.64 12.06
C ALA A 63 -15.34 2.00 11.09
N ALA A 64 -15.00 0.74 11.33
CA ALA A 64 -14.17 -0.02 10.41
C ALA A 64 -14.97 -0.17 9.10
N HIS A 65 -14.70 0.67 8.13
CA HIS A 65 -15.30 0.54 6.81
C HIS A 65 -14.69 -0.68 6.12
N ALA A 66 -15.52 -1.62 5.72
CA ALA A 66 -15.06 -2.73 4.90
C ALA A 66 -14.61 -2.21 3.53
N PRO A 67 -13.53 -2.75 2.95
CA PRO A 67 -13.08 -2.36 1.63
C PRO A 67 -14.17 -2.63 0.57
N ASP A 68 -14.32 -1.70 -0.38
CA ASP A 68 -15.25 -1.81 -1.50
C ASP A 68 -14.51 -2.29 -2.75
N ALA A 69 -15.05 -3.32 -3.42
CA ALA A 69 -14.42 -3.94 -4.58
C ALA A 69 -14.22 -2.97 -5.75
N GLY A 70 -15.19 -2.09 -6.00
CA GLY A 70 -15.08 -1.07 -7.03
C GLY A 70 -14.03 -0.01 -6.68
N MET A 71 -13.88 0.31 -5.40
CA MET A 71 -12.86 1.24 -4.93
C MET A 71 -11.47 0.64 -5.05
N VAL A 72 -11.26 -0.64 -4.69
CA VAL A 72 -9.98 -1.33 -4.94
C VAL A 72 -9.64 -1.30 -6.42
N ARG A 73 -10.60 -1.62 -7.31
CA ARG A 73 -10.38 -1.56 -8.76
C ARG A 73 -10.00 -0.16 -9.23
N LEU A 74 -10.72 0.86 -8.79
CA LEU A 74 -10.42 2.25 -9.13
C LEU A 74 -9.02 2.66 -8.69
N GLN A 75 -8.65 2.35 -7.44
CA GLN A 75 -7.34 2.66 -6.90
C GLN A 75 -6.22 1.98 -7.69
N ILE A 76 -6.38 0.71 -8.08
CA ILE A 76 -5.40 -0.01 -8.91
C ILE A 76 -5.28 0.64 -10.31
N LEU A 77 -6.39 0.99 -10.96
CA LEU A 77 -6.36 1.62 -12.27
C LEU A 77 -5.71 3.02 -12.24
N LEU A 78 -5.94 3.78 -11.18
CA LEU A 78 -5.29 5.08 -10.96
C LEU A 78 -3.78 4.90 -10.73
N ASP A 79 -3.37 3.98 -9.86
CA ASP A 79 -1.97 3.64 -9.61
C ASP A 79 -1.25 3.26 -10.91
N ARG A 80 -1.82 2.36 -11.70
CA ARG A 80 -1.28 1.91 -12.99
C ARG A 80 -1.17 3.04 -14.01
N SER A 81 -2.03 4.03 -13.93
CA SER A 81 -2.00 5.22 -14.81
C SER A 81 -1.03 6.31 -14.34
N ARG A 82 -0.29 6.08 -13.25
CA ARG A 82 0.62 7.04 -12.58
C ARG A 82 -0.10 8.21 -11.90
N PHE A 83 -1.38 8.05 -11.61
CA PHE A 83 -2.14 8.96 -10.77
C PHE A 83 -2.37 8.28 -9.43
N SER A 84 -1.32 8.23 -8.62
CA SER A 84 -1.30 7.46 -7.38
C SER A 84 -2.42 7.86 -6.43
N PRO A 85 -3.20 6.91 -5.89
CA PRO A 85 -4.12 7.17 -4.79
C PRO A 85 -3.40 7.11 -3.42
N GLY A 86 -2.08 6.95 -3.40
CA GLY A 86 -1.33 6.50 -2.24
C GLY A 86 -1.49 5.00 -2.02
N VAL A 87 -1.68 4.57 -0.78
CA VAL A 87 -1.89 3.15 -0.49
C VAL A 87 -3.27 2.68 -0.94
N ILE A 88 -3.33 1.53 -1.60
CA ILE A 88 -4.56 0.86 -2.01
C ILE A 88 -5.16 0.17 -0.78
N ASP A 89 -6.32 0.62 -0.34
CA ASP A 89 -7.01 0.14 0.87
C ASP A 89 -8.48 -0.27 0.64
N GLY A 90 -9.01 0.03 -0.55
CA GLY A 90 -10.42 -0.20 -0.88
C GLY A 90 -11.37 0.80 -0.21
N LEU A 91 -10.83 1.86 0.40
CA LEU A 91 -11.59 2.91 1.05
C LEU A 91 -11.54 4.18 0.20
N GLY A 92 -12.67 4.82 0.02
CA GLY A 92 -12.70 6.15 -0.62
C GLY A 92 -12.15 7.21 0.33
N GLY A 93 -11.33 8.11 -0.21
CA GLY A 93 -10.74 9.17 0.60
C GLY A 93 -10.24 10.34 -0.26
N GLU A 94 -9.68 11.35 0.42
CA GLU A 94 -9.20 12.56 -0.23
C GLU A 94 -8.12 12.26 -1.28
N ASN A 95 -7.15 11.40 -0.96
CA ASN A 95 -6.09 11.03 -1.90
C ASN A 95 -6.65 10.41 -3.19
N THR A 96 -7.58 9.47 -3.07
CA THR A 96 -8.23 8.85 -4.25
C THR A 96 -9.02 9.87 -5.06
N ARG A 97 -9.74 10.79 -4.37
CA ARG A 97 -10.49 11.86 -5.03
C ARG A 97 -9.57 12.81 -5.81
N GLN A 98 -8.46 13.21 -5.23
CA GLN A 98 -7.48 14.09 -5.86
C GLN A 98 -6.78 13.41 -7.05
N ALA A 99 -6.36 12.15 -6.89
CA ALA A 99 -5.79 11.36 -7.97
C ALA A 99 -6.74 11.25 -9.16
N LEU A 100 -8.03 11.01 -8.86
CA LEU A 100 -9.08 10.95 -9.87
C LEU A 100 -9.29 12.29 -10.58
N ALA A 101 -9.33 13.39 -9.83
CA ALA A 101 -9.47 14.74 -10.41
C ALA A 101 -8.27 15.08 -11.31
N ALA A 102 -7.05 14.76 -10.89
CA ALA A 102 -5.83 14.95 -11.68
C ALA A 102 -5.84 14.10 -12.95
N TRP A 103 -6.28 12.84 -12.88
CA TRP A 103 -6.41 11.97 -14.04
C TRP A 103 -7.45 12.51 -15.03
N ARG A 104 -8.61 12.97 -14.55
CA ARG A 104 -9.65 13.60 -15.38
C ARG A 104 -9.14 14.82 -16.10
N GLN A 105 -8.45 15.71 -15.38
CA GLN A 105 -7.83 16.91 -15.93
C GLN A 105 -6.83 16.56 -17.04
N ALA A 106 -5.95 15.60 -16.81
CA ALA A 106 -4.96 15.16 -17.79
C ALA A 106 -5.60 14.57 -19.06
N ASN A 107 -6.81 14.02 -18.96
CA ASN A 107 -7.55 13.44 -20.07
C ASN A 107 -8.66 14.35 -20.63
N GLY A 108 -8.70 15.63 -20.26
CA GLY A 108 -9.65 16.61 -20.79
C GLY A 108 -11.12 16.42 -20.36
N LEU A 109 -11.35 15.69 -19.26
CA LEU A 109 -12.69 15.37 -18.75
C LEU A 109 -13.22 16.36 -17.70
N GLY A 110 -12.49 17.45 -17.43
CA GLY A 110 -12.78 18.40 -16.37
C GLY A 110 -12.42 17.87 -14.99
N GLU A 111 -12.37 18.74 -13.97
CA GLU A 111 -11.87 18.39 -12.63
C GLU A 111 -12.95 17.78 -11.72
N SER A 112 -14.22 18.11 -11.97
CA SER A 112 -15.32 17.66 -11.12
C SER A 112 -15.94 16.36 -11.61
N GLY A 113 -16.31 15.52 -10.70
CA GLY A 113 -17.07 14.32 -10.92
C GLY A 113 -16.73 13.21 -9.95
N ASP A 114 -17.77 12.50 -9.56
CA ASP A 114 -17.65 11.31 -8.73
C ASP A 114 -17.03 10.17 -9.56
N ALA A 115 -16.53 9.15 -8.85
CA ALA A 115 -16.12 7.89 -9.44
C ALA A 115 -17.37 7.13 -9.91
N ASP A 116 -17.81 7.40 -11.11
CA ASP A 116 -18.95 6.71 -11.75
C ASP A 116 -18.48 5.55 -12.66
N ALA A 117 -19.43 4.76 -13.12
CA ALA A 117 -19.14 3.62 -14.00
C ALA A 117 -18.49 4.04 -15.32
N ALA A 118 -18.86 5.21 -15.88
CA ALA A 118 -18.31 5.70 -17.14
C ALA A 118 -16.83 6.04 -17.00
N LEU A 119 -16.44 6.61 -15.87
CA LEU A 119 -15.05 6.94 -15.57
C LEU A 119 -14.19 5.68 -15.38
N VAL A 120 -14.68 4.69 -14.62
CA VAL A 120 -13.97 3.42 -14.46
C VAL A 120 -13.82 2.71 -15.80
N GLN A 121 -14.83 2.78 -16.66
CA GLN A 121 -14.74 2.26 -18.02
C GLN A 121 -13.69 3.01 -18.85
N ALA A 122 -13.58 4.32 -18.73
CA ALA A 122 -12.58 5.11 -19.43
C ALA A 122 -11.15 4.76 -18.96
N LEU A 123 -10.94 4.64 -17.64
CA LEU A 123 -9.67 4.15 -17.06
C LEU A 123 -9.34 2.73 -17.55
N ALA A 124 -10.31 1.82 -17.49
CA ALA A 124 -10.12 0.43 -17.91
C ALA A 124 -9.96 0.28 -19.44
N ALA A 125 -10.48 1.22 -20.25
CA ALA A 125 -10.27 1.22 -21.69
C ALA A 125 -8.84 1.64 -22.08
N ALA A 126 -8.19 2.46 -21.25
CA ALA A 126 -6.79 2.83 -21.42
C ALA A 126 -5.84 1.69 -21.04
N ASP A 127 -6.28 0.80 -20.15
CA ASP A 127 -5.53 -0.38 -19.70
C ASP A 127 -6.48 -1.57 -19.47
N THR A 128 -6.49 -2.49 -20.43
CA THR A 128 -7.40 -3.65 -20.47
C THR A 128 -6.87 -4.88 -19.73
N ALA A 129 -5.65 -4.82 -19.18
CA ALA A 129 -5.10 -5.93 -18.42
C ALA A 129 -5.88 -6.15 -17.11
N PRO A 130 -6.00 -7.39 -16.63
CA PRO A 130 -6.61 -7.66 -15.33
C PRO A 130 -5.98 -6.81 -14.22
N VAL A 131 -6.81 -6.29 -13.31
CA VAL A 131 -6.31 -5.48 -12.19
C VAL A 131 -5.82 -6.35 -11.03
N MET A 132 -6.17 -7.64 -11.02
CA MET A 132 -5.71 -8.61 -10.03
C MET A 132 -4.85 -9.68 -10.70
N THR A 133 -3.84 -10.17 -9.99
CA THR A 133 -2.95 -11.24 -10.44
C THR A 133 -2.62 -12.20 -9.31
N GLN A 134 -1.91 -13.27 -9.64
CA GLN A 134 -1.38 -14.21 -8.65
C GLN A 134 0.12 -14.02 -8.49
N TYR A 135 0.58 -14.13 -7.27
CA TYR A 135 1.98 -14.08 -6.90
C TYR A 135 2.34 -15.29 -6.02
N THR A 136 3.40 -15.99 -6.36
CA THR A 136 3.91 -17.08 -5.51
C THR A 136 5.00 -16.56 -4.60
N LEU A 137 4.80 -16.66 -3.29
CA LEU A 137 5.77 -16.32 -2.26
C LEU A 137 7.08 -17.07 -2.48
N THR A 138 8.16 -16.33 -2.62
CA THR A 138 9.51 -16.86 -2.79
C THR A 138 10.27 -16.91 -1.46
N ALA A 139 11.37 -17.67 -1.41
CA ALA A 139 12.26 -17.64 -0.26
C ALA A 139 12.91 -16.25 -0.06
N ALA A 140 13.10 -15.49 -1.14
CA ALA A 140 13.64 -14.13 -1.07
C ALA A 140 12.67 -13.15 -0.38
N ASP A 141 11.36 -13.29 -0.58
CA ASP A 141 10.37 -12.45 0.11
C ASP A 141 10.39 -12.65 1.63
N LEU A 142 10.76 -13.86 2.06
CA LEU A 142 10.83 -14.25 3.47
C LEU A 142 12.21 -14.01 4.10
N ALA A 143 13.20 -13.67 3.28
CA ALA A 143 14.57 -13.44 3.77
C ALA A 143 14.62 -12.14 4.58
N GLY A 144 15.08 -12.26 5.84
CA GLY A 144 15.41 -11.09 6.67
C GLY A 144 16.71 -10.39 6.19
N PRO A 145 17.21 -9.46 6.97
CA PRO A 145 16.74 -9.15 8.31
C PRO A 145 15.41 -8.40 8.34
N PHE A 146 14.63 -8.62 9.41
CA PHE A 146 13.46 -7.81 9.74
C PHE A 146 13.78 -6.99 10.99
N SER A 147 13.27 -5.77 11.08
CA SER A 147 13.50 -4.86 12.19
C SER A 147 12.20 -4.66 12.99
N PRO A 148 12.26 -4.33 14.29
CA PRO A 148 11.08 -3.88 15.01
C PRO A 148 10.48 -2.63 14.35
N PRO A 149 9.18 -2.34 14.54
CA PRO A 149 8.57 -1.10 14.05
C PRO A 149 9.35 0.12 14.50
N ALA A 150 9.56 1.06 13.58
CA ALA A 150 10.24 2.32 13.88
C ALA A 150 9.44 3.11 14.93
N GLY A 151 10.12 3.52 16.00
CA GLY A 151 9.54 4.31 17.07
C GLY A 151 9.87 5.80 16.96
N ALA A 152 9.42 6.58 17.96
CA ALA A 152 9.76 7.99 18.08
C ALA A 152 11.25 8.21 18.46
N ASP A 153 11.86 7.25 19.13
CA ASP A 153 13.29 7.26 19.51
C ASP A 153 14.17 6.88 18.33
N LEU A 154 14.81 7.88 17.74
CA LEU A 154 15.73 7.70 16.61
C LEU A 154 16.96 6.88 16.96
N ALA A 155 17.48 6.99 18.18
CA ALA A 155 18.65 6.22 18.58
C ALA A 155 18.30 4.73 18.75
N ALA A 156 17.11 4.41 19.25
CA ALA A 156 16.62 3.04 19.29
C ALA A 156 16.39 2.50 17.88
N THR A 157 15.79 3.29 16.98
CA THR A 157 15.57 2.92 15.58
C THR A 157 16.91 2.67 14.86
N ALA A 158 17.90 3.55 15.07
CA ALA A 158 19.24 3.40 14.47
C ALA A 158 19.91 2.08 14.90
N ARG A 159 19.75 1.68 16.17
CA ARG A 159 20.29 0.41 16.68
C ARG A 159 19.53 -0.82 16.19
N ALA A 160 18.22 -0.72 16.04
CA ALA A 160 17.36 -1.83 15.64
C ALA A 160 17.40 -2.09 14.11
N GLY A 161 17.78 -1.09 13.33
CA GLY A 161 17.73 -1.10 11.88
C GLY A 161 16.37 -0.64 11.34
N THR A 162 16.30 -0.45 10.03
CA THR A 162 15.17 0.14 9.31
C THR A 162 14.65 -0.78 8.20
N ASN A 163 14.88 -2.08 8.33
CA ASN A 163 14.31 -3.08 7.41
C ASN A 163 12.79 -3.16 7.59
N PHE A 164 12.10 -3.80 6.67
CA PHE A 164 10.71 -4.19 6.89
C PHE A 164 10.53 -4.93 8.22
N THR A 165 9.39 -4.78 8.85
CA THR A 165 9.08 -5.47 10.11
C THR A 165 8.71 -6.93 9.89
N SER A 166 8.28 -7.27 8.68
CA SER A 166 7.82 -8.60 8.30
C SER A 166 7.83 -8.81 6.79
N ALA A 167 7.69 -10.05 6.36
CA ALA A 167 7.41 -10.37 4.97
C ALA A 167 6.06 -9.81 4.49
N LEU A 168 5.08 -9.71 5.40
CA LEU A 168 3.77 -9.14 5.08
C LEU A 168 3.89 -7.65 4.72
N GLU A 169 4.61 -6.85 5.51
CA GLU A 169 4.86 -5.45 5.20
C GLU A 169 5.60 -5.28 3.87
N ARG A 170 6.68 -6.06 3.66
CA ARG A 170 7.42 -6.06 2.38
C ARG A 170 6.50 -6.31 1.18
N LEU A 171 5.60 -7.27 1.29
CA LEU A 171 4.67 -7.61 0.22
C LEU A 171 3.58 -6.55 0.07
N ALA A 172 3.10 -5.98 1.18
CA ALA A 172 2.12 -4.91 1.15
C ALA A 172 2.67 -3.66 0.41
N GLU A 173 3.90 -3.24 0.70
CA GLU A 173 4.57 -2.16 -0.04
C GLU A 173 4.80 -2.53 -1.50
N ARG A 174 5.28 -3.74 -1.77
CA ARG A 174 5.51 -4.21 -3.14
C ARG A 174 4.27 -4.19 -4.02
N PHE A 175 3.09 -4.41 -3.47
CA PHE A 175 1.83 -4.39 -4.19
C PHE A 175 0.99 -3.15 -3.90
N HIS A 176 1.60 -2.12 -3.30
CA HIS A 176 1.01 -0.81 -2.99
C HIS A 176 -0.27 -0.87 -2.15
N VAL A 177 -0.44 -1.91 -1.34
CA VAL A 177 -1.65 -2.14 -0.54
C VAL A 177 -1.38 -2.02 0.95
N THR A 178 -2.45 -1.86 1.73
CA THR A 178 -2.35 -2.06 3.18
C THR A 178 -2.15 -3.54 3.51
N GLU A 179 -1.41 -3.84 4.59
CA GLU A 179 -1.30 -5.21 5.12
C GLU A 179 -2.67 -5.83 5.39
N ALA A 180 -3.61 -5.05 5.91
CA ALA A 180 -4.97 -5.50 6.20
C ALA A 180 -5.72 -5.94 4.93
N LEU A 181 -5.61 -5.18 3.83
CA LEU A 181 -6.22 -5.57 2.56
C LEU A 181 -5.54 -6.82 2.00
N LEU A 182 -4.21 -6.89 2.02
CA LEU A 182 -3.47 -8.06 1.53
C LEU A 182 -3.84 -9.34 2.28
N GLN A 183 -3.94 -9.28 3.60
CA GLN A 183 -4.42 -10.41 4.43
C GLN A 183 -5.88 -10.74 4.15
N GLY A 184 -6.73 -9.73 4.02
CA GLY A 184 -8.16 -9.91 3.73
C GLY A 184 -8.45 -10.54 2.36
N LEU A 185 -7.60 -10.30 1.37
CA LEU A 185 -7.65 -10.94 0.05
C LEU A 185 -7.16 -12.40 0.10
N ASN A 186 -6.34 -12.75 1.08
CA ASN A 186 -5.61 -14.01 1.17
C ASN A 186 -5.81 -14.70 2.55
N PRO A 187 -7.05 -14.97 2.97
CA PRO A 187 -7.31 -15.58 4.26
C PRO A 187 -6.70 -16.98 4.34
N GLY A 188 -6.08 -17.29 5.48
CA GLY A 188 -5.45 -18.59 5.73
C GLY A 188 -4.07 -18.77 5.10
N VAL A 189 -3.57 -17.80 4.35
CA VAL A 189 -2.18 -17.83 3.85
C VAL A 189 -1.21 -17.57 5.00
N ASP A 190 -0.18 -18.42 5.10
CA ASP A 190 0.95 -18.17 6.00
C ASP A 190 2.03 -17.37 5.26
N PHE A 191 2.09 -16.07 5.52
CA PHE A 191 3.08 -15.14 4.94
C PHE A 191 4.53 -15.42 5.38
N ARG A 192 4.78 -16.49 6.14
CA ARG A 192 6.13 -16.95 6.54
C ARG A 192 6.55 -18.22 5.80
N ARG A 193 5.74 -18.70 4.83
CA ARG A 193 5.98 -19.96 4.14
C ARG A 193 6.08 -19.75 2.64
N ALA A 194 7.24 -20.02 2.06
CA ALA A 194 7.43 -19.99 0.60
C ALA A 194 6.53 -21.01 -0.13
N GLY A 195 6.20 -20.72 -1.36
CA GLY A 195 5.34 -21.53 -2.20
C GLY A 195 3.83 -21.27 -2.04
N GLN A 196 3.44 -20.41 -1.09
CA GLN A 196 2.04 -19.96 -1.00
C GLN A 196 1.70 -19.07 -2.20
N VAL A 197 0.50 -19.22 -2.74
CA VAL A 197 -0.01 -18.39 -3.85
C VAL A 197 -0.91 -17.31 -3.28
N LEU A 198 -0.60 -16.07 -3.57
CA LEU A 198 -1.34 -14.87 -3.16
C LEU A 198 -2.17 -14.32 -4.33
N VAL A 199 -3.33 -13.78 -4.03
CA VAL A 199 -4.07 -12.87 -4.89
C VAL A 199 -3.64 -11.45 -4.54
N VAL A 200 -3.13 -10.71 -5.52
CA VAL A 200 -2.53 -9.38 -5.33
C VAL A 200 -2.96 -8.42 -6.43
N PRO A 201 -2.96 -7.10 -6.18
CA PRO A 201 -3.09 -6.10 -7.24
C PRO A 201 -1.97 -6.21 -8.28
N ALA A 202 -2.32 -5.98 -9.54
CA ALA A 202 -1.36 -5.83 -10.62
C ALA A 202 -0.98 -4.34 -10.74
N VAL A 203 -0.08 -3.87 -9.89
CA VAL A 203 0.42 -2.50 -9.86
C VAL A 203 1.44 -2.20 -10.95
N ASN A 204 1.79 -0.94 -11.16
CA ASN A 204 2.74 -0.50 -12.17
C ASN A 204 3.99 0.10 -11.53
N ASP A 205 5.08 -0.67 -11.51
CA ASP A 205 6.40 -0.24 -11.03
C ASP A 205 7.26 0.41 -12.13
N ALA A 206 6.68 0.71 -13.31
CA ALA A 206 7.45 1.27 -14.41
C ALA A 206 7.99 2.66 -14.02
N PRO A 207 9.30 2.90 -14.21
CA PRO A 207 9.91 4.17 -13.86
C PRO A 207 9.28 5.32 -14.64
N LEU A 208 9.16 6.47 -14.00
CA LEU A 208 8.79 7.71 -14.68
C LEU A 208 9.99 8.18 -15.51
N ALA A 209 9.73 8.87 -16.61
CA ALA A 209 10.78 9.42 -17.44
C ALA A 209 10.39 10.84 -17.93
N GLY A 210 11.40 11.66 -18.23
CA GLY A 210 11.20 12.94 -18.90
C GLY A 210 10.59 14.04 -18.03
N VAL A 211 10.72 13.95 -16.71
CA VAL A 211 10.25 15.02 -15.82
C VAL A 211 11.09 16.26 -16.02
N ALA A 212 10.44 17.37 -16.39
CA ALA A 212 11.06 18.68 -16.54
C ALA A 212 10.70 19.63 -15.39
N ARG A 213 9.54 19.42 -14.78
CA ARG A 213 9.06 20.26 -13.68
C ARG A 213 8.21 19.46 -12.70
N ILE A 214 8.34 19.78 -11.42
CA ILE A 214 7.49 19.26 -10.33
C ILE A 214 6.73 20.46 -9.74
N VAL A 215 5.44 20.30 -9.48
CA VAL A 215 4.63 21.25 -8.73
C VAL A 215 4.20 20.60 -7.43
N ILE A 216 4.54 21.23 -6.32
CA ILE A 216 4.13 20.85 -4.97
C ILE A 216 3.01 21.80 -4.54
N ASP A 217 1.80 21.29 -4.50
CA ASP A 217 0.64 22.03 -4.01
C ASP A 217 0.45 21.75 -2.52
N LYS A 218 0.70 22.79 -1.69
CA LYS A 218 0.62 22.71 -0.23
C LYS A 218 -0.81 22.64 0.27
N THR A 219 -1.76 23.18 -0.49
CA THR A 219 -3.18 23.21 -0.13
C THR A 219 -3.81 21.87 -0.43
N GLU A 220 -3.58 21.35 -1.64
CA GLU A 220 -4.06 20.03 -2.04
C GLU A 220 -3.28 18.90 -1.38
N ARG A 221 -2.03 19.17 -0.92
CA ARG A 221 -1.08 18.15 -0.43
C ARG A 221 -0.75 17.13 -1.50
N SER A 222 -0.25 17.62 -2.63
CA SER A 222 0.10 16.79 -3.76
C SER A 222 1.42 17.19 -4.40
N ALA A 223 2.01 16.25 -5.13
CA ALA A 223 3.11 16.48 -6.05
C ALA A 223 2.66 16.07 -7.46
N ARG A 224 2.90 16.93 -8.44
CA ARG A 224 2.59 16.70 -9.84
C ARG A 224 3.86 16.80 -10.67
N ALA A 225 4.12 15.81 -11.51
CA ALA A 225 5.27 15.78 -12.41
C ALA A 225 4.82 16.11 -13.85
N PHE A 226 5.54 17.02 -14.49
CA PHE A 226 5.26 17.49 -15.86
C PHE A 226 6.48 17.30 -16.76
N ASP A 227 6.23 17.04 -18.05
CA ASP A 227 7.25 17.06 -19.09
C ASP A 227 7.59 18.51 -19.56
N GLU A 228 8.48 18.63 -20.55
CA GLU A 228 8.86 19.91 -21.15
C GLU A 228 7.69 20.58 -21.89
N ALA A 229 6.75 19.82 -22.42
CA ALA A 229 5.56 20.34 -23.10
C ALA A 229 4.47 20.80 -22.12
N GLY A 230 4.64 20.53 -20.82
CA GLY A 230 3.66 20.84 -19.79
C GLY A 230 2.59 19.75 -19.62
N THR A 231 2.78 18.57 -20.20
CA THR A 231 1.90 17.43 -20.01
C THR A 231 2.05 16.88 -18.60
N LEU A 232 0.96 16.64 -17.90
CA LEU A 232 0.97 15.99 -16.59
C LEU A 232 1.29 14.51 -16.75
N LEU A 233 2.47 14.10 -16.29
CA LEU A 233 2.98 12.74 -16.39
C LEU A 233 2.55 11.86 -15.21
N ALA A 234 2.46 12.45 -14.00
CA ALA A 234 2.13 11.73 -12.78
C ALA A 234 1.57 12.67 -11.72
N PHE A 235 0.75 12.09 -10.85
CA PHE A 235 0.19 12.70 -9.65
C PHE A 235 0.47 11.81 -8.43
N TYR A 236 0.86 12.42 -7.33
CA TYR A 236 1.13 11.74 -6.06
C TYR A 236 0.50 12.52 -4.90
N PRO A 237 -0.26 11.89 -4.01
CA PRO A 237 -0.62 12.50 -2.73
C PRO A 237 0.64 12.68 -1.89
N ALA A 238 0.70 13.75 -1.10
CA ALA A 238 1.89 14.08 -0.35
C ALA A 238 1.57 14.56 1.07
N THR A 239 2.47 14.27 2.00
CA THR A 239 2.49 14.90 3.31
C THR A 239 3.50 16.04 3.28
N ILE A 240 3.03 17.27 3.46
CA ILE A 240 3.83 18.47 3.22
C ILE A 240 3.76 19.35 4.46
N GLY A 241 4.89 19.75 4.99
CA GLY A 241 5.03 20.74 6.04
C GLY A 241 3.90 20.83 7.07
N SER A 242 4.05 21.68 8.03
CA SER A 242 3.01 22.02 9.01
C SER A 242 2.91 23.55 9.15
N SER A 243 1.93 24.05 9.92
CA SER A 243 1.87 25.48 10.28
C SER A 243 3.09 25.92 11.07
N GLU A 244 3.65 25.03 11.89
CA GLU A 244 4.84 25.31 12.71
C GLU A 244 6.13 25.21 11.89
N ARG A 245 6.16 24.31 10.90
CA ARG A 245 7.31 24.03 10.03
C ARG A 245 6.84 23.93 8.57
N PRO A 246 6.58 25.09 7.96
CA PRO A 246 6.06 25.11 6.61
C PRO A 246 7.10 24.62 5.61
N ALA A 247 6.61 23.97 4.55
CA ALA A 247 7.42 23.67 3.38
C ALA A 247 7.90 24.99 2.72
N PRO A 248 8.93 24.94 1.89
CA PRO A 248 9.38 26.08 1.11
C PRO A 248 8.25 26.76 0.33
N SER A 249 8.48 27.97 -0.10
CA SER A 249 7.64 28.68 -1.07
C SER A 249 8.49 29.12 -2.24
N GLY A 250 7.86 29.30 -3.40
CA GLY A 250 8.54 29.70 -4.61
C GLY A 250 9.19 28.53 -5.35
N THR A 251 10.32 28.77 -5.98
CA THR A 251 10.95 27.81 -6.88
C THR A 251 12.31 27.39 -6.38
N VAL A 252 12.59 26.11 -6.40
CA VAL A 252 13.88 25.47 -6.16
C VAL A 252 14.19 24.49 -7.28
N THR A 253 15.35 23.87 -7.29
CA THR A 253 15.73 22.85 -8.27
C THR A 253 16.14 21.56 -7.58
N VAL A 254 16.03 20.44 -8.28
CA VAL A 254 16.65 19.17 -7.88
C VAL A 254 18.16 19.32 -7.98
N VAL A 255 18.89 18.91 -6.94
CA VAL A 255 20.35 18.90 -6.89
C VAL A 255 20.89 17.50 -7.17
N GLY A 256 20.19 16.49 -6.66
CA GLY A 256 20.59 15.09 -6.83
C GLY A 256 19.51 14.13 -6.37
N VAL A 257 19.77 12.85 -6.58
CA VAL A 257 18.94 11.74 -6.10
C VAL A 257 19.86 10.76 -5.38
N ALA A 258 19.52 10.42 -4.14
CA ALA A 258 20.20 9.39 -3.36
C ALA A 258 19.25 8.21 -3.14
N PRO A 259 19.48 7.06 -3.79
CA PRO A 259 18.79 5.83 -3.44
C PRO A 259 19.32 5.30 -2.10
N GLU A 260 18.46 4.65 -1.35
CA GLU A 260 18.75 4.06 -0.03
C GLU A 260 19.52 5.02 0.90
N PRO A 261 18.97 6.21 1.19
CA PRO A 261 19.70 7.21 1.97
C PRO A 261 19.77 6.83 3.45
N ASP A 262 20.88 7.12 4.10
CA ASP A 262 20.91 7.25 5.55
C ASP A 262 20.15 8.53 5.96
N TYR A 263 19.47 8.49 7.09
CA TYR A 263 18.90 9.69 7.69
C TYR A 263 19.82 10.21 8.81
N THR A 264 20.29 11.43 8.69
CA THR A 264 21.06 12.09 9.75
C THR A 264 20.19 13.14 10.45
N TYR A 265 19.91 12.92 11.72
CA TYR A 265 19.45 13.97 12.61
C TYR A 265 20.66 14.72 13.16
N ASP A 266 20.66 16.02 12.99
CA ASP A 266 21.69 16.92 13.48
C ASP A 266 21.00 18.15 14.13
N PRO A 267 21.03 18.27 15.47
CA PRO A 267 20.33 19.33 16.18
C PRO A 267 20.84 20.74 15.81
N GLU A 268 22.05 20.88 15.30
CA GLU A 268 22.59 22.16 14.85
C GLU A 268 22.04 22.61 13.49
N ARG A 269 21.49 21.66 12.70
CA ARG A 269 21.03 21.91 11.31
C ARG A 269 19.52 21.93 11.16
N VAL A 270 18.77 21.42 12.13
CA VAL A 270 17.31 21.32 12.04
C VAL A 270 16.64 22.14 13.15
N SER A 271 15.42 22.62 12.89
CA SER A 271 14.67 23.45 13.84
C SER A 271 13.75 22.66 14.77
N TYR A 272 13.74 21.34 14.68
CA TYR A 272 12.93 20.45 15.53
C TYR A 272 13.81 19.66 16.47
N ASP A 273 13.30 19.41 17.67
CA ASP A 273 14.01 18.74 18.74
C ASP A 273 13.71 17.25 18.77
N ARG A 274 14.76 16.43 18.75
CA ARG A 274 14.76 14.99 19.01
C ARG A 274 15.96 14.59 19.89
N GLY A 275 16.41 15.52 20.75
CA GLY A 275 17.57 15.37 21.61
C GLY A 275 18.80 16.12 21.09
N ASP A 276 19.82 16.17 21.92
CA ASP A 276 21.03 17.00 21.70
C ASP A 276 22.13 16.28 20.92
N GLU A 277 21.94 14.99 20.63
CA GLU A 277 22.96 14.19 19.96
C GLU A 277 22.68 14.06 18.46
N ARG A 278 23.74 14.11 17.68
CA ARG A 278 23.70 13.75 16.26
C ARG A 278 23.48 12.25 16.14
N ILE A 279 22.43 11.84 15.41
CA ILE A 279 22.04 10.44 15.20
C ILE A 279 22.05 10.14 13.71
N VAL A 280 22.68 9.03 13.31
CA VAL A 280 22.60 8.49 11.96
C VAL A 280 21.73 7.23 11.99
N VAL A 281 20.63 7.25 11.26
CA VAL A 281 19.73 6.10 11.09
C VAL A 281 20.06 5.45 9.75
N PRO A 282 20.37 4.15 9.72
CA PRO A 282 20.80 3.48 8.49
C PRO A 282 19.70 3.46 7.42
N ALA A 283 20.10 3.25 6.17
CA ALA A 283 19.21 3.06 5.04
C ALA A 283 18.25 1.88 5.25
N GLY A 284 17.10 1.95 4.62
CA GLY A 284 16.09 0.89 4.60
C GLY A 284 14.68 1.43 4.42
N PRO A 285 13.69 0.56 4.11
CA PRO A 285 12.32 0.98 3.82
C PRO A 285 11.66 1.71 4.99
N ASN A 286 12.02 1.35 6.22
CA ASN A 286 11.52 1.98 7.44
C ASN A 286 12.43 3.10 8.00
N ASN A 287 13.34 3.62 7.17
CA ASN A 287 14.09 4.83 7.47
C ASN A 287 13.13 6.05 7.50
N PRO A 288 13.38 7.06 8.36
CA PRO A 288 12.54 8.28 8.42
C PRO A 288 12.30 8.99 7.08
N VAL A 289 13.20 8.82 6.11
CA VAL A 289 13.08 9.37 4.76
C VAL A 289 12.83 8.30 3.69
N GLY A 290 12.51 7.07 4.10
CA GLY A 290 12.19 5.95 3.20
C GLY A 290 13.37 5.51 2.34
N THR A 291 13.05 4.98 1.16
CA THR A 291 14.00 4.32 0.26
C THR A 291 14.72 5.25 -0.71
N VAL A 292 14.28 6.51 -0.84
CA VAL A 292 14.91 7.48 -1.76
C VAL A 292 14.78 8.90 -1.24
N TRP A 293 15.80 9.71 -1.50
CA TRP A 293 15.86 11.14 -1.25
C TRP A 293 16.13 11.90 -2.55
N ILE A 294 15.21 12.77 -2.96
CA ILE A 294 15.42 13.75 -4.02
C ILE A 294 15.81 15.06 -3.37
N ASP A 295 17.08 15.41 -3.48
CA ASP A 295 17.68 16.58 -2.84
C ASP A 295 17.30 17.86 -3.57
N LEU A 296 16.94 18.91 -2.83
CA LEU A 296 16.55 20.20 -3.37
C LEU A 296 17.61 21.27 -3.10
N SER A 297 17.67 22.29 -3.95
CA SER A 297 18.64 23.40 -3.86
C SER A 297 18.44 24.28 -2.61
N ARG A 298 17.47 23.97 -1.76
CA ARG A 298 17.29 24.53 -0.44
C ARG A 298 17.77 23.54 0.60
N ASP A 299 18.78 23.94 1.37
CA ASP A 299 19.39 23.08 2.40
C ASP A 299 18.36 22.49 3.37
N THR A 300 18.51 21.21 3.70
CA THR A 300 17.64 20.40 4.58
C THR A 300 16.24 20.08 4.05
N TYR A 301 15.93 20.44 2.81
CA TYR A 301 14.63 20.12 2.19
C TYR A 301 14.78 19.13 1.05
N GLY A 302 13.85 18.18 0.98
CA GLY A 302 13.80 17.15 -0.05
C GLY A 302 12.40 16.62 -0.30
N ILE A 303 12.28 15.81 -1.36
CA ILE A 303 11.13 14.95 -1.64
C ILE A 303 11.60 13.52 -1.38
N HIS A 304 10.87 12.75 -0.58
CA HIS A 304 11.36 11.45 -0.11
C HIS A 304 10.25 10.46 0.23
N GLY A 305 10.59 9.19 0.37
CA GLY A 305 9.71 8.12 0.81
C GLY A 305 9.28 8.22 2.28
N SER A 306 8.56 7.25 2.74
CA SER A 306 8.03 7.22 4.11
C SER A 306 7.89 5.79 4.62
N PRO A 307 8.25 5.51 5.90
CA PRO A 307 8.04 4.21 6.54
C PRO A 307 6.56 3.90 6.81
N ASP A 308 5.65 4.86 6.63
CA ASP A 308 4.23 4.66 6.89
C ASP A 308 3.40 5.24 5.73
N PRO A 309 3.16 4.43 4.69
CA PRO A 309 2.41 4.86 3.52
C PRO A 309 0.96 5.24 3.85
N SER A 310 0.40 4.71 4.93
CA SER A 310 -0.98 4.99 5.34
C SER A 310 -1.21 6.43 5.80
N LYS A 311 -0.14 7.14 6.17
CA LYS A 311 -0.17 8.53 6.63
C LYS A 311 0.02 9.57 5.54
N ILE A 312 0.39 9.15 4.33
CA ILE A 312 0.63 10.08 3.22
C ILE A 312 -0.66 10.83 2.84
N GLY A 313 -0.56 12.15 2.71
CA GLY A 313 -1.70 13.05 2.46
C GLY A 313 -2.60 13.32 3.68
N LYS A 314 -2.40 12.60 4.80
CA LYS A 314 -3.30 12.65 5.98
C LYS A 314 -2.67 13.33 7.21
N THR A 315 -1.37 13.58 7.19
CA THR A 315 -0.62 14.18 8.29
C THR A 315 0.18 15.39 7.82
N ALA A 316 0.95 15.99 8.72
CA ALA A 316 1.89 17.06 8.42
C ALA A 316 3.35 16.57 8.59
N SER A 317 4.30 17.23 7.93
CA SER A 317 5.73 16.95 8.03
C SER A 317 6.49 18.11 8.72
N ASN A 318 7.80 17.91 8.88
CA ASN A 318 8.72 18.96 9.36
C ASN A 318 9.30 19.81 8.22
N GLY A 319 8.53 20.03 7.15
CA GLY A 319 8.88 20.88 6.03
C GLY A 319 9.15 20.15 4.71
N CYS A 320 9.65 18.92 4.73
CA CYS A 320 9.88 18.11 3.55
C CYS A 320 8.58 17.60 2.91
N VAL A 321 8.68 17.11 1.69
CA VAL A 321 7.59 16.47 0.95
C VAL A 321 7.73 14.96 1.07
N ARG A 322 6.79 14.30 1.75
CA ARG A 322 6.77 12.85 1.94
C ARG A 322 5.79 12.21 0.97
N LEU A 323 6.24 11.21 0.26
CA LEU A 323 5.47 10.32 -0.58
C LEU A 323 5.50 8.90 0.00
N THR A 324 4.75 7.98 -0.58
CA THR A 324 5.01 6.55 -0.33
C THR A 324 6.39 6.18 -0.87
N ASN A 325 6.99 5.08 -0.43
CA ASN A 325 8.29 4.65 -0.96
C ASN A 325 8.22 4.43 -2.48
N TRP A 326 7.22 3.72 -2.98
CA TRP A 326 7.06 3.44 -4.40
C TRP A 326 6.79 4.70 -5.25
N ASP A 327 5.98 5.65 -4.77
CA ASP A 327 5.74 6.93 -5.47
C ASP A 327 7.03 7.77 -5.55
N ALA A 328 7.79 7.81 -4.45
CA ALA A 328 9.05 8.52 -4.40
C ALA A 328 10.10 7.91 -5.33
N GLU A 329 10.20 6.59 -5.39
CA GLU A 329 11.09 5.85 -6.31
C GLU A 329 10.70 6.08 -7.77
N GLN A 330 9.38 6.02 -8.08
CA GLN A 330 8.88 6.29 -9.42
C GLN A 330 9.22 7.72 -9.86
N LEU A 331 8.99 8.72 -9.02
CA LEU A 331 9.35 10.12 -9.29
C LEU A 331 10.86 10.30 -9.42
N ALA A 332 11.63 9.69 -8.52
CA ALA A 332 13.10 9.78 -8.51
C ALA A 332 13.74 9.25 -9.80
N ALA A 333 13.15 8.19 -10.36
CA ALA A 333 13.62 7.64 -11.65
C ALA A 333 13.46 8.61 -12.83
N GLY A 334 12.50 9.55 -12.74
CA GLY A 334 12.20 10.52 -13.80
C GLY A 334 12.95 11.84 -13.71
N VAL A 335 13.61 12.13 -12.58
CA VAL A 335 14.22 13.43 -12.33
C VAL A 335 15.75 13.39 -12.49
N LYS A 336 16.33 14.55 -12.76
CA LYS A 336 17.78 14.78 -12.82
C LYS A 336 18.11 16.15 -12.21
N PRO A 337 19.38 16.42 -11.86
CA PRO A 337 19.79 17.75 -11.43
C PRO A 337 19.33 18.84 -12.42
N GLY A 338 18.81 19.94 -11.87
CA GLY A 338 18.28 21.06 -12.63
C GLY A 338 16.75 21.01 -12.88
N VAL A 339 16.07 19.89 -12.63
CA VAL A 339 14.60 19.84 -12.70
C VAL A 339 14.01 20.87 -11.73
N VAL A 340 13.08 21.68 -12.24
CA VAL A 340 12.45 22.76 -11.48
C VAL A 340 11.39 22.19 -10.53
N VAL A 341 11.40 22.62 -9.26
CA VAL A 341 10.39 22.28 -8.25
C VAL A 341 9.73 23.56 -7.76
N GLN A 342 8.45 23.69 -8.02
CA GLN A 342 7.65 24.87 -7.69
C GLN A 342 6.70 24.55 -6.54
N PHE A 343 6.78 25.29 -5.44
CA PHE A 343 5.87 25.24 -4.30
C PHE A 343 4.80 26.31 -4.42
N ILE A 344 3.52 25.91 -4.46
CA ILE A 344 2.36 26.79 -4.57
C ILE A 344 1.42 26.66 -3.36
#